data_d13620887cc5abdd25f8571cfca12255
#
_entry.id   d13620887cc5abdd25f8571cfca12255
#
_cell.length_a   1.000
_cell.length_b   1.000
_cell.length_c   1.000
_cell.angle_alpha   90.00
_cell.angle_beta   90.00
_cell.angle_gamma   90.00
#
_symmetry.space_group_name_H-M   'P 1'
#
loop_
_entity.id
_entity.type
_entity.pdbx_description
1 polymer ?
#
loop_
_entity_poly.entity_id
_entity_poly.type
_entity_poly.pdbx_seq_one_letter_code
_entity_poly.pdbx_strand_id
1 'polypeptide(L)'
;MTSPDTGGDREKVVTKLTSALRQDLKVRAALHGLDMQDAVEAGITAWRGLGSNPAAVDTSGAETYSTFLPAGLWDDFREDCKNRGVSLTQGIAQAVSIWLDINPVPEVKRPAMVRRIVVCNQKGGVGKTAITAGLGEALAEDPAALVPVRVSKHFAALLEEDDRPEDPLALEDLPGLGQRVLLVDFDPQGHLTRQLGHELLPMGGDSLTNHMAGDGKGELSDLIVTVDESRFGDRLHLLPACTDAFLLDVRIASVRAREAALERALRSVEGDYDVVLIDCPPSLGISMDAALYFGRRRDNEDAGNSGALIVVQAEDSSADAYGLLTSQIEDMRSDLALDMDYLGLVVNHYDARRGFIATSSLQAWMDIKDPRVVGVVGDLKEQKEAVRAKRPLLAYAPRCEQSIAIRALAREISK
;
A
#
# COMPACT_ATOMS: atom_id res chain seq x y z
N MET A 1 25.74 -14.46 -6.59
CA MET A 1 25.55 -15.89 -6.85
C MET A 1 24.71 -15.99 -8.10
N THR A 2 25.30 -16.42 -9.19
CA THR A 2 24.69 -16.59 -10.51
C THR A 2 23.55 -17.61 -10.41
N SER A 3 22.33 -17.19 -10.83
CA SER A 3 21.19 -18.10 -11.03
C SER A 3 21.60 -19.20 -12.02
N PRO A 4 21.18 -20.45 -11.82
CA PRO A 4 21.46 -21.50 -12.80
C PRO A 4 20.61 -21.20 -14.05
N ASP A 5 21.29 -21.04 -15.17
CA ASP A 5 20.76 -21.00 -16.51
C ASP A 5 20.04 -22.35 -16.81
N THR A 6 18.72 -22.40 -16.64
CA THR A 6 17.87 -23.53 -17.03
C THR A 6 17.29 -23.32 -18.43
N GLY A 7 18.11 -22.90 -19.37
CA GLY A 7 17.78 -22.80 -20.79
C GLY A 7 17.66 -24.18 -21.46
N GLY A 8 16.77 -25.06 -21.01
CA GLY A 8 16.30 -26.20 -21.77
C GLY A 8 15.47 -25.72 -22.97
N ASP A 9 15.60 -26.37 -24.11
CA ASP A 9 14.87 -26.05 -25.33
C ASP A 9 13.35 -26.10 -25.05
N ARG A 10 12.69 -24.94 -24.97
CA ARG A 10 11.26 -24.80 -24.72
C ARG A 10 10.53 -24.55 -26.04
N GLU A 11 9.45 -25.30 -26.26
CA GLU A 11 8.59 -25.15 -27.43
C GLU A 11 7.33 -24.35 -27.12
N LYS A 12 6.90 -23.54 -28.10
CA LYS A 12 5.64 -22.82 -27.98
C LYS A 12 4.46 -23.75 -28.19
N VAL A 13 3.60 -23.87 -27.22
CA VAL A 13 2.37 -24.66 -27.31
C VAL A 13 1.14 -23.75 -27.27
N VAL A 14 0.09 -24.16 -27.99
CA VAL A 14 -1.18 -23.45 -28.07
C VAL A 14 -2.30 -24.38 -27.60
N THR A 15 -3.08 -23.91 -26.66
CA THR A 15 -4.21 -24.64 -26.07
C THR A 15 -5.38 -23.69 -25.80
N LYS A 16 -6.35 -24.09 -24.98
CA LYS A 16 -7.46 -23.24 -24.55
C LYS A 16 -7.57 -23.27 -23.04
N LEU A 17 -7.80 -22.09 -22.45
CA LEU A 17 -8.02 -21.92 -21.03
C LEU A 17 -9.10 -20.84 -20.81
N THR A 18 -9.94 -20.97 -19.79
CA THR A 18 -10.91 -19.92 -19.45
C THR A 18 -10.19 -18.67 -18.94
N SER A 19 -10.79 -17.50 -19.14
CA SER A 19 -10.24 -16.24 -18.65
C SER A 19 -10.06 -16.25 -17.12
N ALA A 20 -10.99 -16.87 -16.37
CA ALA A 20 -10.92 -17.03 -14.93
C ALA A 20 -9.68 -17.84 -14.49
N LEU A 21 -9.52 -19.07 -15.00
CA LEU A 21 -8.35 -19.91 -14.67
C LEU A 21 -7.03 -19.26 -15.08
N ARG A 22 -7.02 -18.55 -16.21
CA ARG A 22 -5.83 -17.81 -16.66
C ARG A 22 -5.48 -16.68 -15.70
N GLN A 23 -6.48 -15.95 -15.21
CA GLN A 23 -6.28 -14.88 -14.24
C GLN A 23 -5.79 -15.44 -12.90
N ASP A 24 -6.44 -16.50 -12.39
CA ASP A 24 -6.03 -17.14 -11.14
C ASP A 24 -4.60 -17.69 -11.22
N LEU A 25 -4.24 -18.34 -12.35
CA LEU A 25 -2.89 -18.83 -12.61
C LEU A 25 -1.87 -17.68 -12.60
N LYS A 26 -2.18 -16.55 -13.27
CA LYS A 26 -1.28 -15.39 -13.35
C LYS A 26 -1.05 -14.79 -11.96
N VAL A 27 -2.11 -14.58 -11.19
CA VAL A 27 -2.02 -14.06 -9.83
C VAL A 27 -1.21 -14.99 -8.94
N ARG A 28 -1.54 -16.27 -8.97
CA ARG A 28 -0.93 -17.25 -8.07
C ARG A 28 0.55 -17.52 -8.42
N ALA A 29 0.91 -17.56 -9.69
CA ALA A 29 2.30 -17.69 -10.12
C ALA A 29 3.11 -16.48 -9.61
N ALA A 30 2.60 -15.26 -9.78
CA ALA A 30 3.24 -14.05 -9.27
C ALA A 30 3.41 -14.05 -7.73
N LEU A 31 2.40 -14.52 -6.97
CA LEU A 31 2.47 -14.66 -5.51
C LEU A 31 3.56 -15.64 -5.05
N HIS A 32 3.87 -16.66 -5.87
CA HIS A 32 4.92 -17.64 -5.58
C HIS A 32 6.26 -17.32 -6.26
N GLY A 33 6.39 -16.14 -6.91
CA GLY A 33 7.62 -15.73 -7.60
C GLY A 33 7.97 -16.62 -8.80
N LEU A 34 6.96 -17.18 -9.48
CA LEU A 34 7.12 -18.10 -10.63
C LEU A 34 6.56 -17.47 -11.90
N ASP A 35 7.13 -17.84 -13.03
CA ASP A 35 6.53 -17.57 -14.32
C ASP A 35 5.30 -18.46 -14.55
N MET A 36 4.31 -17.96 -15.30
CA MET A 36 3.10 -18.72 -15.66
C MET A 36 3.43 -20.03 -16.38
N GLN A 37 4.49 -20.05 -17.20
CA GLN A 37 4.93 -21.25 -17.93
C GLN A 37 5.42 -22.33 -16.97
N ASP A 38 6.16 -21.98 -15.91
CA ASP A 38 6.66 -22.92 -14.91
C ASP A 38 5.52 -23.48 -14.05
N ALA A 39 4.54 -22.64 -13.73
CA ALA A 39 3.33 -23.06 -13.04
C ALA A 39 2.50 -24.07 -13.88
N VAL A 40 2.38 -23.85 -15.19
CA VAL A 40 1.72 -24.78 -16.11
C VAL A 40 2.50 -26.11 -16.22
N GLU A 41 3.82 -26.05 -16.35
CA GLU A 41 4.70 -27.23 -16.38
C GLU A 41 4.53 -28.07 -15.11
N ALA A 42 4.60 -27.45 -13.94
CA ALA A 42 4.40 -28.11 -12.65
C ALA A 42 2.99 -28.73 -12.54
N GLY A 43 1.97 -28.01 -12.99
CA GLY A 43 0.59 -28.53 -13.03
C GLY A 43 0.41 -29.74 -13.95
N ILE A 44 0.99 -29.72 -15.15
CA ILE A 44 1.00 -30.87 -16.07
C ILE A 44 1.72 -32.05 -15.42
N THR A 45 2.85 -31.83 -14.82
CA THR A 45 3.63 -32.88 -14.16
C THR A 45 2.83 -33.49 -13.01
N ALA A 46 2.18 -32.67 -12.18
CA ALA A 46 1.32 -33.18 -11.11
C ALA A 46 0.11 -33.95 -11.63
N TRP A 47 -0.56 -33.47 -12.68
CA TRP A 47 -1.69 -34.15 -13.32
C TRP A 47 -1.29 -35.52 -13.88
N ARG A 48 -0.14 -35.61 -14.53
CA ARG A 48 0.42 -36.88 -15.06
C ARG A 48 0.70 -37.88 -13.97
N GLY A 49 1.18 -37.44 -12.82
CA GLY A 49 1.47 -38.27 -11.64
C GLY A 49 0.25 -38.89 -10.94
N LEU A 50 -0.98 -38.42 -11.26
CA LEU A 50 -2.19 -38.95 -10.64
C LEU A 50 -2.57 -40.35 -11.16
N GLY A 51 -2.96 -41.22 -10.23
CA GLY A 51 -3.42 -42.59 -10.57
C GLY A 51 -4.86 -42.64 -11.11
N SER A 52 -5.62 -41.57 -11.06
CA SER A 52 -7.01 -41.46 -11.54
C SER A 52 -7.27 -40.12 -12.16
N ASN A 53 -8.34 -40.01 -12.97
CA ASN A 53 -8.73 -38.73 -13.54
C ASN A 53 -9.22 -37.78 -12.45
N PRO A 54 -8.74 -36.53 -12.44
CA PRO A 54 -9.29 -35.49 -11.58
C PRO A 54 -10.73 -35.15 -11.92
N ALA A 55 -11.43 -34.44 -11.03
CA ALA A 55 -12.76 -33.91 -11.28
C ALA A 55 -12.78 -33.04 -12.56
N ALA A 56 -13.93 -33.03 -13.24
CA ALA A 56 -14.11 -32.17 -14.40
C ALA A 56 -14.12 -30.70 -13.97
N VAL A 57 -13.44 -29.88 -14.74
CA VAL A 57 -13.38 -28.40 -14.57
C VAL A 57 -14.26 -27.76 -15.63
N ASP A 58 -14.96 -26.70 -15.28
CA ASP A 58 -15.74 -25.94 -16.28
C ASP A 58 -14.79 -25.26 -17.28
N THR A 59 -14.92 -25.67 -18.53
CA THR A 59 -14.14 -25.14 -19.66
C THR A 59 -15.01 -24.30 -20.61
N SER A 60 -16.24 -23.95 -20.21
CA SER A 60 -17.13 -23.11 -21.00
C SER A 60 -16.48 -21.73 -21.24
N GLY A 61 -16.50 -21.27 -22.49
CA GLY A 61 -15.87 -20.02 -22.87
C GLY A 61 -14.32 -20.04 -22.87
N ALA A 62 -13.69 -21.23 -22.91
CA ALA A 62 -12.23 -21.30 -23.00
C ALA A 62 -11.71 -20.69 -24.29
N GLU A 63 -10.80 -19.71 -24.14
CA GLU A 63 -10.16 -18.95 -25.21
C GLU A 63 -8.74 -19.48 -25.50
N THR A 64 -8.19 -19.09 -26.65
CA THR A 64 -6.84 -19.46 -27.04
C THR A 64 -5.83 -18.94 -26.01
N TYR A 65 -4.99 -19.86 -25.53
CA TYR A 65 -3.91 -19.61 -24.61
C TYR A 65 -2.61 -20.21 -25.14
N SER A 66 -1.52 -19.45 -25.11
CA SER A 66 -0.20 -19.94 -25.51
C SER A 66 0.79 -19.81 -24.36
N THR A 67 1.66 -20.82 -24.23
CA THR A 67 2.72 -20.88 -23.23
C THR A 67 3.94 -21.57 -23.82
N PHE A 68 5.04 -21.60 -23.08
CA PHE A 68 6.27 -22.31 -23.47
C PHE A 68 6.50 -23.46 -22.48
N LEU A 69 6.73 -24.67 -23.00
CA LEU A 69 6.96 -25.86 -22.19
C LEU A 69 8.25 -26.57 -22.64
N PRO A 70 8.90 -27.37 -21.78
CA PRO A 70 10.02 -28.20 -22.18
C PRO A 70 9.67 -29.10 -23.34
N ALA A 71 10.61 -29.29 -24.27
CA ALA A 71 10.42 -30.10 -25.46
C ALA A 71 9.94 -31.50 -25.09
N GLY A 72 8.91 -31.97 -25.78
CA GLY A 72 8.32 -33.31 -25.59
C GLY A 72 7.29 -33.42 -24.46
N LEU A 73 7.29 -32.53 -23.48
CA LEU A 73 6.31 -32.57 -22.37
C LEU A 73 4.86 -32.44 -22.86
N TRP A 74 4.66 -31.59 -23.86
CA TRP A 74 3.33 -31.37 -24.43
C TRP A 74 2.80 -32.56 -25.21
N ASP A 75 3.67 -33.24 -25.96
CA ASP A 75 3.27 -34.43 -26.73
C ASP A 75 2.95 -35.61 -25.81
N ASP A 76 3.74 -35.81 -24.78
CA ASP A 76 3.47 -36.79 -23.73
C ASP A 76 2.13 -36.50 -23.02
N PHE A 77 1.90 -35.26 -22.64
CA PHE A 77 0.64 -34.85 -21.98
C PHE A 77 -0.57 -35.06 -22.89
N ARG A 78 -0.42 -34.78 -24.17
CA ARG A 78 -1.47 -35.04 -25.19
C ARG A 78 -1.82 -36.50 -25.30
N GLU A 79 -0.81 -37.37 -25.29
CA GLU A 79 -1.00 -38.81 -25.30
C GLU A 79 -1.66 -39.33 -24.03
N ASP A 80 -1.24 -38.81 -22.86
CA ASP A 80 -1.84 -39.13 -21.57
C ASP A 80 -3.30 -38.71 -21.50
N CYS A 81 -3.66 -37.51 -22.00
CA CYS A 81 -5.06 -37.05 -22.11
C CYS A 81 -5.89 -38.02 -22.97
N LYS A 82 -5.35 -38.46 -24.13
CA LYS A 82 -6.03 -39.42 -25.00
C LYS A 82 -6.22 -40.76 -24.31
N ASN A 83 -5.21 -41.29 -23.65
CA ASN A 83 -5.25 -42.57 -22.94
C ASN A 83 -6.26 -42.54 -21.77
N ARG A 84 -6.44 -41.39 -21.13
CA ARG A 84 -7.40 -41.19 -20.05
C ARG A 84 -8.80 -40.78 -20.53
N GLY A 85 -9.02 -40.64 -21.85
CA GLY A 85 -10.31 -40.21 -22.41
C GLY A 85 -10.71 -38.76 -22.05
N VAL A 86 -9.72 -37.92 -21.79
CA VAL A 86 -9.92 -36.48 -21.40
C VAL A 86 -9.59 -35.62 -22.62
N SER A 87 -10.43 -34.63 -22.92
CA SER A 87 -10.09 -33.64 -23.96
C SER A 87 -8.88 -32.82 -23.54
N LEU A 88 -8.07 -32.35 -24.49
CA LEU A 88 -6.87 -31.57 -24.20
C LEU A 88 -7.20 -30.25 -23.43
N THR A 89 -8.29 -29.62 -23.80
CA THR A 89 -8.80 -28.41 -23.06
C THR A 89 -9.16 -28.76 -21.61
N GLN A 90 -9.79 -29.90 -21.37
CA GLN A 90 -10.11 -30.36 -20.03
C GLN A 90 -8.86 -30.74 -19.25
N GLY A 91 -7.93 -31.45 -19.88
CA GLY A 91 -6.68 -31.84 -19.24
C GLY A 91 -5.86 -30.65 -18.75
N ILE A 92 -5.69 -29.63 -19.59
CA ILE A 92 -4.95 -28.42 -19.19
C ILE A 92 -5.67 -27.63 -18.08
N ALA A 93 -7.01 -27.54 -18.13
CA ALA A 93 -7.78 -26.89 -17.07
C ALA A 93 -7.62 -27.65 -15.74
N GLN A 94 -7.67 -28.98 -15.77
CA GLN A 94 -7.40 -29.82 -14.59
C GLN A 94 -5.97 -29.65 -14.07
N ALA A 95 -4.97 -29.62 -14.95
CA ALA A 95 -3.57 -29.43 -14.58
C ALA A 95 -3.35 -28.10 -13.88
N VAL A 96 -3.93 -27.02 -14.43
CA VAL A 96 -3.90 -25.68 -13.81
C VAL A 96 -4.63 -25.67 -12.46
N SER A 97 -5.83 -26.28 -12.37
CA SER A 97 -6.57 -26.34 -11.10
C SER A 97 -5.79 -27.09 -10.03
N ILE A 98 -5.17 -28.22 -10.36
CA ILE A 98 -4.32 -28.98 -9.43
C ILE A 98 -3.16 -28.12 -8.92
N TRP A 99 -2.51 -27.38 -9.82
CA TRP A 99 -1.42 -26.51 -9.43
C TRP A 99 -1.91 -25.41 -8.48
N LEU A 100 -3.07 -24.81 -8.74
CA LEU A 100 -3.70 -23.79 -7.88
C LEU A 100 -4.04 -24.35 -6.48
N ASP A 101 -4.52 -25.60 -6.41
CA ASP A 101 -4.86 -26.25 -5.14
C ASP A 101 -3.61 -26.58 -4.31
N ILE A 102 -2.52 -26.99 -4.96
CA ILE A 102 -1.23 -27.30 -4.30
C ILE A 102 -0.51 -26.01 -3.85
N ASN A 103 -0.74 -24.90 -4.54
CA ASN A 103 -0.13 -23.60 -4.26
C ASN A 103 -1.20 -22.60 -3.83
N PRO A 104 -1.73 -22.65 -2.62
CA PRO A 104 -2.73 -21.71 -2.12
C PRO A 104 -2.17 -20.29 -2.06
N VAL A 105 -3.05 -19.29 -1.94
CA VAL A 105 -2.62 -17.90 -1.71
C VAL A 105 -1.78 -17.88 -0.42
N PRO A 106 -0.52 -17.40 -0.47
CA PRO A 106 0.28 -17.28 0.74
C PRO A 106 -0.45 -16.42 1.78
N GLU A 107 -0.40 -16.84 3.02
CA GLU A 107 -0.89 -15.99 4.10
C GLU A 107 -0.04 -14.72 4.16
N VAL A 108 -0.70 -13.56 4.24
CA VAL A 108 -0.01 -12.30 4.47
C VAL A 108 0.65 -12.37 5.85
N LYS A 109 1.98 -12.34 5.89
CA LYS A 109 2.71 -12.31 7.16
C LYS A 109 2.36 -11.02 7.89
N ARG A 110 1.75 -11.15 9.05
CA ARG A 110 1.47 -10.02 9.90
C ARG A 110 2.75 -9.56 10.58
N PRO A 111 3.01 -8.24 10.68
CA PRO A 111 4.13 -7.74 11.44
C PRO A 111 4.00 -8.15 12.91
N ALA A 112 5.13 -8.43 13.56
CA ALA A 112 5.15 -8.75 14.98
C ALA A 112 4.70 -7.56 15.86
N MET A 113 4.85 -6.34 15.35
CA MET A 113 4.41 -5.08 15.95
C MET A 113 3.69 -4.24 14.90
N VAL A 114 2.66 -3.52 15.34
CA VAL A 114 1.91 -2.58 14.50
C VAL A 114 2.84 -1.46 14.05
N ARG A 115 2.84 -1.17 12.76
CA ARG A 115 3.55 -0.03 12.17
C ARG A 115 2.74 1.25 12.38
N ARG A 116 3.38 2.29 12.86
CA ARG A 116 2.74 3.59 13.11
C ARG A 116 3.40 4.66 12.26
N ILE A 117 2.67 5.15 11.28
CA ILE A 117 3.16 6.11 10.28
C ILE A 117 2.47 7.45 10.49
N VAL A 118 3.23 8.46 10.81
CA VAL A 118 2.74 9.83 11.01
C VAL A 118 3.01 10.63 9.74
N VAL A 119 1.93 10.92 9.00
CA VAL A 119 2.03 11.72 7.77
C VAL A 119 1.91 13.19 8.11
N CYS A 120 3.02 13.91 8.06
CA CYS A 120 3.11 15.25 8.62
C CYS A 120 3.81 16.26 7.70
N ASN A 121 3.53 17.51 7.92
CA ASN A 121 4.21 18.74 7.52
C ASN A 121 3.44 19.93 8.07
N GLN A 122 4.14 21.01 8.45
CA GLN A 122 3.53 22.26 8.89
C GLN A 122 2.78 22.96 7.75
N LYS A 123 3.27 22.89 6.51
CA LYS A 123 2.64 23.56 5.37
C LYS A 123 1.28 22.94 5.04
N GLY A 124 0.24 23.79 4.98
CA GLY A 124 -1.07 23.42 4.46
C GLY A 124 -1.03 23.22 2.95
N GLY A 125 -1.91 22.34 2.42
CA GLY A 125 -2.07 22.15 0.97
C GLY A 125 -0.99 21.30 0.28
N VAL A 126 -0.02 20.75 1.01
CA VAL A 126 1.01 19.85 0.41
C VAL A 126 0.44 18.46 0.03
N GLY A 127 -0.79 18.16 0.44
CA GLY A 127 -1.48 16.91 0.11
C GLY A 127 -1.21 15.76 1.09
N LYS A 128 -0.93 16.06 2.37
CA LYS A 128 -0.81 15.03 3.42
C LYS A 128 -1.97 14.04 3.37
N THR A 129 -3.18 14.55 3.42
CA THR A 129 -4.43 13.76 3.36
C THR A 129 -4.50 12.85 2.13
N ALA A 130 -4.12 13.34 0.95
CA ALA A 130 -4.12 12.55 -0.28
C ALA A 130 -3.08 11.41 -0.23
N ILE A 131 -1.91 11.68 0.35
CA ILE A 131 -0.87 10.66 0.53
C ILE A 131 -1.30 9.66 1.61
N THR A 132 -1.87 10.12 2.74
CA THR A 132 -2.37 9.23 3.81
C THR A 132 -3.44 8.27 3.28
N ALA A 133 -4.46 8.81 2.58
CA ALA A 133 -5.51 7.99 1.97
C ALA A 133 -4.92 7.00 0.96
N GLY A 134 -4.16 7.49 -0.01
CA GLY A 134 -3.59 6.64 -1.06
C GLY A 134 -2.66 5.55 -0.53
N LEU A 135 -1.84 5.83 0.48
CA LEU A 135 -1.01 4.84 1.14
C LEU A 135 -1.86 3.77 1.82
N GLY A 136 -2.86 4.17 2.62
CA GLY A 136 -3.76 3.22 3.26
C GLY A 136 -4.49 2.34 2.25
N GLU A 137 -4.98 2.95 1.16
CA GLU A 137 -5.59 2.25 0.04
C GLU A 137 -4.64 1.21 -0.57
N ALA A 138 -3.38 1.60 -0.88
CA ALA A 138 -2.41 0.72 -1.52
C ALA A 138 -1.93 -0.42 -0.60
N LEU A 139 -1.78 -0.15 0.71
CA LEU A 139 -1.43 -1.15 1.71
C LEU A 139 -2.55 -2.19 1.90
N ALA A 140 -3.81 -1.77 1.79
CA ALA A 140 -4.98 -2.62 2.00
C ALA A 140 -5.46 -3.38 0.74
N GLU A 141 -4.90 -3.11 -0.46
CA GLU A 141 -5.32 -3.79 -1.70
C GLU A 141 -5.22 -5.30 -1.58
N ASP A 142 -6.20 -5.99 -2.18
CA ASP A 142 -6.34 -7.44 -2.10
C ASP A 142 -5.09 -8.17 -2.61
N PRO A 143 -4.44 -9.01 -1.80
CA PRO A 143 -3.27 -9.79 -2.21
C PRO A 143 -3.59 -10.81 -3.32
N ALA A 144 -4.86 -11.19 -3.50
CA ALA A 144 -5.29 -12.03 -4.60
C ALA A 144 -5.49 -11.27 -5.93
N ALA A 145 -5.32 -9.94 -5.94
CA ALA A 145 -5.43 -9.11 -7.14
C ALA A 145 -4.05 -8.61 -7.59
N LEU A 146 -3.81 -8.63 -8.91
CA LEU A 146 -2.64 -7.97 -9.49
C LEU A 146 -2.93 -6.49 -9.73
N VAL A 147 -2.03 -5.65 -9.28
CA VAL A 147 -2.13 -4.20 -9.39
C VAL A 147 -0.92 -3.62 -10.10
N PRO A 148 -1.10 -2.61 -10.98
CA PRO A 148 0.01 -1.99 -11.69
C PRO A 148 0.84 -1.13 -10.73
N VAL A 149 2.16 -1.34 -10.76
CA VAL A 149 3.15 -0.65 -9.93
C VAL A 149 4.29 -0.13 -10.80
N ARG A 150 4.68 1.09 -10.57
CA ARG A 150 5.88 1.70 -11.17
C ARG A 150 6.23 2.96 -10.38
N VAL A 151 7.50 3.18 -10.12
CA VAL A 151 7.95 4.47 -9.62
C VAL A 151 7.70 5.56 -10.66
N SER A 152 7.43 6.80 -10.22
CA SER A 152 7.28 7.92 -11.14
C SER A 152 8.53 8.04 -12.03
N LYS A 153 8.35 8.24 -13.35
CA LYS A 153 9.47 8.38 -14.30
C LYS A 153 10.42 9.51 -13.92
N HIS A 154 9.92 10.57 -13.31
CA HIS A 154 10.73 11.69 -12.86
C HIS A 154 11.56 11.32 -11.62
N PHE A 155 11.03 10.50 -10.75
CA PHE A 155 11.75 9.96 -9.61
C PHE A 155 12.81 8.95 -10.05
N ALA A 156 12.43 7.99 -10.89
CA ALA A 156 13.36 6.98 -11.40
C ALA A 156 14.58 7.60 -12.13
N ALA A 157 14.39 8.74 -12.83
CA ALA A 157 15.48 9.43 -13.52
C ALA A 157 16.52 10.06 -12.56
N LEU A 158 16.15 10.31 -11.29
CA LEU A 158 17.00 10.95 -10.29
C LEU A 158 17.54 9.96 -9.24
N LEU A 159 17.11 8.69 -9.29
CA LEU A 159 17.67 7.65 -8.42
C LEU A 159 19.12 7.36 -8.78
N GLU A 160 19.91 6.98 -7.79
CA GLU A 160 21.26 6.47 -7.99
C GLU A 160 21.22 5.17 -8.80
N GLU A 161 22.33 4.80 -9.44
CA GLU A 161 22.36 3.69 -10.41
C GLU A 161 21.91 2.37 -9.78
N ASP A 162 22.31 2.14 -8.52
CA ASP A 162 21.98 0.92 -7.75
C ASP A 162 20.49 0.84 -7.34
N ASP A 163 19.80 1.98 -7.20
CA ASP A 163 18.38 2.06 -6.82
C ASP A 163 17.45 2.22 -8.02
N ARG A 164 18.03 2.39 -9.22
CA ARG A 164 17.24 2.63 -10.44
C ARG A 164 16.68 1.33 -10.99
N PRO A 165 15.38 1.26 -11.30
CA PRO A 165 14.80 0.11 -12.02
C PRO A 165 15.51 -0.13 -13.36
N GLU A 166 15.71 -1.39 -13.75
CA GLU A 166 16.30 -1.77 -15.05
C GLU A 166 15.55 -1.14 -16.22
N ASP A 167 14.22 -1.16 -16.19
CA ASP A 167 13.36 -0.40 -17.09
C ASP A 167 12.45 0.56 -16.32
N PRO A 168 12.82 1.85 -16.20
CA PRO A 168 12.03 2.84 -15.47
C PRO A 168 10.63 3.09 -16.04
N LEU A 169 10.36 2.65 -17.27
CA LEU A 169 9.06 2.78 -17.92
C LEU A 169 8.22 1.50 -17.83
N ALA A 170 8.81 0.38 -17.46
CA ALA A 170 8.09 -0.87 -17.29
C ALA A 170 7.02 -0.74 -16.20
N LEU A 171 5.86 -1.28 -16.49
CA LEU A 171 4.76 -1.39 -15.56
C LEU A 171 4.70 -2.82 -15.06
N GLU A 172 4.95 -3.02 -13.78
CA GLU A 172 4.88 -4.33 -13.15
C GLU A 172 3.48 -4.57 -12.62
N ASP A 173 2.90 -5.72 -12.89
CA ASP A 173 1.68 -6.19 -12.26
C ASP A 173 2.04 -7.03 -11.04
N LEU A 174 1.93 -6.48 -9.84
CA LEU A 174 2.29 -7.13 -8.57
C LEU A 174 1.05 -7.41 -7.73
N PRO A 175 1.06 -8.45 -6.86
CA PRO A 175 -0.02 -8.69 -5.91
C PRO A 175 -0.25 -7.49 -4.99
N GLY A 176 -1.49 -7.26 -4.55
CA GLY A 176 -1.78 -6.29 -3.49
C GLY A 176 -1.06 -6.65 -2.19
N LEU A 177 -0.88 -5.68 -1.29
CA LEU A 177 -0.13 -5.87 -0.04
C LEU A 177 -0.97 -6.54 1.06
N GLY A 178 -2.29 -6.44 1.03
CA GLY A 178 -3.22 -7.17 1.88
C GLY A 178 -3.17 -6.85 3.38
N GLN A 179 -2.58 -5.72 3.76
CA GLN A 179 -2.43 -5.32 5.15
C GLN A 179 -3.75 -4.79 5.72
N ARG A 180 -3.96 -5.00 7.02
CA ARG A 180 -5.07 -4.37 7.75
C ARG A 180 -4.62 -2.98 8.19
N VAL A 181 -5.31 -1.97 7.72
CA VAL A 181 -4.92 -0.56 7.85
C VAL A 181 -5.99 0.22 8.59
N LEU A 182 -5.57 0.96 9.63
CA LEU A 182 -6.37 1.99 10.25
C LEU A 182 -5.87 3.37 9.80
N LEU A 183 -6.73 4.12 9.15
CA LEU A 183 -6.53 5.54 8.90
C LEU A 183 -7.12 6.34 10.06
N VAL A 184 -6.37 7.28 10.59
CA VAL A 184 -6.84 8.20 11.65
C VAL A 184 -6.87 9.61 11.09
N ASP A 185 -8.06 10.18 10.91
CA ASP A 185 -8.23 11.57 10.50
C ASP A 185 -8.04 12.48 11.73
N PHE A 186 -6.81 12.96 11.90
CA PHE A 186 -6.42 13.78 13.05
C PHE A 186 -6.50 15.29 12.78
N ASP A 187 -6.82 15.66 11.53
CA ASP A 187 -7.08 17.04 11.15
C ASP A 187 -8.55 17.42 11.46
N PRO A 188 -8.81 18.43 12.30
CA PRO A 188 -10.17 18.88 12.59
C PRO A 188 -10.96 19.33 11.35
N GLN A 189 -10.30 19.61 10.23
CA GLN A 189 -10.97 19.90 8.96
C GLN A 189 -11.68 18.67 8.38
N GLY A 190 -11.28 17.43 8.76
CA GLY A 190 -11.91 16.18 8.36
C GLY A 190 -11.86 15.90 6.86
N HIS A 191 -10.78 16.30 6.21
CA HIS A 191 -10.63 16.11 4.77
C HIS A 191 -10.49 14.64 4.41
N LEU A 192 -9.77 13.85 5.20
CA LEU A 192 -9.60 12.41 4.99
C LEU A 192 -10.95 11.68 5.08
N THR A 193 -11.72 12.01 6.13
CA THR A 193 -13.06 11.45 6.36
C THR A 193 -13.97 11.69 5.16
N ARG A 194 -14.07 12.95 4.69
CA ARG A 194 -14.93 13.29 3.54
C ARG A 194 -14.44 12.72 2.22
N GLN A 195 -13.13 12.67 2.02
CA GLN A 195 -12.52 12.11 0.80
C GLN A 195 -12.87 10.62 0.64
N LEU A 196 -12.93 9.88 1.74
CA LEU A 196 -13.27 8.47 1.75
C LEU A 196 -14.78 8.17 1.80
N GLY A 197 -15.62 9.21 1.68
CA GLY A 197 -17.06 9.07 1.56
C GLY A 197 -17.81 9.01 2.89
N HIS A 198 -17.15 9.29 4.01
CA HIS A 198 -17.75 9.26 5.34
C HIS A 198 -18.11 10.66 5.84
N GLU A 199 -18.97 10.71 6.84
CA GLU A 199 -19.34 11.95 7.54
C GLU A 199 -18.50 12.09 8.82
N LEU A 200 -18.28 13.34 9.23
CA LEU A 200 -17.61 13.63 10.50
C LEU A 200 -18.43 13.11 11.68
N LEU A 201 -17.75 12.72 12.74
CA LEU A 201 -18.41 12.41 14.00
C LEU A 201 -19.14 13.64 14.54
N PRO A 202 -20.34 13.45 15.15
CA PRO A 202 -21.18 14.57 15.59
C PRO A 202 -20.50 15.37 16.71
N MET A 203 -20.65 16.70 16.64
CA MET A 203 -20.17 17.61 17.68
C MET A 203 -20.81 17.26 19.04
N GLY A 204 -20.00 17.21 20.08
CA GLY A 204 -20.44 16.82 21.44
C GLY A 204 -20.78 15.34 21.60
N GLY A 205 -20.64 14.55 20.53
CA GLY A 205 -20.69 13.09 20.58
C GLY A 205 -19.40 12.49 21.14
N ASP A 206 -19.23 11.17 21.03
CA ASP A 206 -17.95 10.53 21.31
C ASP A 206 -16.97 10.76 20.15
N SER A 207 -15.67 10.79 20.44
CA SER A 207 -14.65 11.11 19.45
C SER A 207 -13.25 10.81 19.97
N LEU A 208 -12.28 10.68 19.06
CA LEU A 208 -10.86 10.54 19.42
C LEU A 208 -10.42 11.66 20.38
N THR A 209 -10.89 12.90 20.17
CA THR A 209 -10.60 14.03 21.09
C THR A 209 -11.05 13.75 22.50
N ASN A 210 -12.24 13.17 22.70
CA ASN A 210 -12.75 12.82 24.02
C ASN A 210 -11.91 11.72 24.67
N HIS A 211 -11.57 10.68 23.91
CA HIS A 211 -10.72 9.58 24.39
C HIS A 211 -9.33 10.07 24.81
N MET A 212 -8.72 10.98 24.01
CA MET A 212 -7.44 11.59 24.36
C MET A 212 -7.51 12.47 25.63
N ALA A 213 -8.63 13.16 25.84
CA ALA A 213 -8.86 13.96 27.05
C ALA A 213 -9.24 13.12 28.30
N GLY A 214 -9.54 11.84 28.12
CA GLY A 214 -10.01 10.96 29.20
C GLY A 214 -11.54 11.03 29.42
N ASP A 215 -12.28 11.65 28.49
CA ASP A 215 -13.74 11.86 28.54
C ASP A 215 -14.49 10.95 27.54
N GLY A 216 -13.88 9.87 27.05
CA GLY A 216 -14.52 8.91 26.15
C GLY A 216 -15.81 8.34 26.74
N LYS A 217 -16.83 8.20 25.91
CA LYS A 217 -18.19 7.78 26.34
C LYS A 217 -18.51 6.32 26.03
N GLY A 218 -17.73 5.68 25.16
CA GLY A 218 -17.86 4.31 24.70
C GLY A 218 -16.53 3.67 24.42
N GLU A 219 -16.52 2.63 23.63
CA GLU A 219 -15.28 2.02 23.14
C GLU A 219 -14.83 2.77 21.88
N LEU A 220 -13.53 3.02 21.76
CA LEU A 220 -12.99 3.70 20.56
C LEU A 220 -13.26 2.92 19.28
N SER A 221 -13.32 1.58 19.37
CA SER A 221 -13.67 0.69 18.25
C SER A 221 -15.04 0.98 17.65
N ASP A 222 -16.00 1.46 18.46
CA ASP A 222 -17.36 1.77 17.99
C ASP A 222 -17.40 2.99 17.06
N LEU A 223 -16.34 3.79 17.04
CA LEU A 223 -16.19 4.95 16.18
C LEU A 223 -15.53 4.64 14.84
N ILE A 224 -14.92 3.45 14.72
CA ILE A 224 -14.19 3.06 13.51
C ILE A 224 -15.17 2.56 12.46
N VAL A 225 -14.99 3.02 11.23
CA VAL A 225 -15.82 2.64 10.08
C VAL A 225 -14.99 1.94 9.01
N THR A 226 -15.60 1.01 8.28
CA THR A 226 -14.96 0.34 7.14
C THR A 226 -15.07 1.22 5.90
N VAL A 227 -13.99 1.34 5.13
CA VAL A 227 -14.02 1.94 3.78
C VAL A 227 -14.49 0.88 2.81
N ASP A 228 -15.81 0.87 2.54
CA ASP A 228 -16.49 -0.18 1.78
C ASP A 228 -16.22 -0.07 0.27
N GLU A 229 -15.13 -0.67 -0.17
CA GLU A 229 -14.78 -0.84 -1.58
C GLU A 229 -14.20 -2.26 -1.76
N SER A 230 -14.72 -2.99 -2.75
CA SER A 230 -14.36 -4.39 -3.00
C SER A 230 -12.86 -4.64 -3.15
N ARG A 231 -12.11 -3.63 -3.58
CA ARG A 231 -10.66 -3.66 -3.75
C ARG A 231 -9.90 -3.85 -2.43
N PHE A 232 -10.47 -3.35 -1.34
CA PHE A 232 -9.84 -3.43 -0.01
C PHE A 232 -10.46 -4.52 0.86
N GLY A 233 -11.68 -4.97 0.55
CA GLY A 233 -12.45 -5.87 1.40
C GLY A 233 -12.62 -5.25 2.80
N ASP A 234 -12.41 -6.06 3.85
CA ASP A 234 -12.46 -5.62 5.23
C ASP A 234 -11.03 -5.32 5.79
N ARG A 235 -10.19 -4.66 5.01
CA ARG A 235 -8.80 -4.36 5.41
C ARG A 235 -8.51 -2.88 5.57
N LEU A 236 -9.38 -1.99 5.10
CA LEU A 236 -9.20 -0.54 5.22
C LEU A 236 -10.27 0.05 6.11
N HIS A 237 -9.85 0.55 7.27
CA HIS A 237 -10.70 1.19 8.24
C HIS A 237 -10.31 2.65 8.43
N LEU A 238 -11.28 3.46 8.89
CA LEU A 238 -11.12 4.87 9.18
C LEU A 238 -11.64 5.16 10.58
N LEU A 239 -10.87 5.87 11.38
CA LEU A 239 -11.35 6.61 12.54
C LEU A 239 -11.65 8.05 12.11
N PRO A 240 -12.94 8.43 11.97
CA PRO A 240 -13.32 9.71 11.40
C PRO A 240 -12.95 10.89 12.30
N ALA A 241 -12.67 12.05 11.69
CA ALA A 241 -12.51 13.29 12.42
C ALA A 241 -13.81 13.74 13.09
N CYS A 242 -13.65 14.55 14.13
CA CYS A 242 -14.73 15.28 14.77
C CYS A 242 -14.42 16.78 14.77
N THR A 243 -15.43 17.60 14.60
CA THR A 243 -15.27 19.07 14.67
C THR A 243 -14.74 19.54 16.03
N ASP A 244 -15.01 18.78 17.10
CA ASP A 244 -14.49 19.06 18.44
C ASP A 244 -12.94 19.02 18.51
N ALA A 245 -12.27 18.44 17.53
CA ALA A 245 -10.82 18.41 17.42
C ALA A 245 -10.18 19.80 17.27
N PHE A 246 -10.92 20.84 16.87
CA PHE A 246 -10.44 22.22 16.96
C PHE A 246 -10.10 22.66 18.39
N LEU A 247 -10.68 22.01 19.39
CA LEU A 247 -10.41 22.26 20.80
C LEU A 247 -9.41 21.29 21.40
N LEU A 248 -8.83 20.37 20.61
CA LEU A 248 -7.98 19.30 21.11
C LEU A 248 -6.81 19.84 21.92
N ASP A 249 -6.03 20.77 21.38
CA ASP A 249 -4.86 21.34 22.08
C ASP A 249 -5.23 21.98 23.42
N VAL A 250 -6.39 22.64 23.50
CA VAL A 250 -6.88 23.24 24.76
C VAL A 250 -7.30 22.13 25.73
N ARG A 251 -8.00 21.12 25.28
CA ARG A 251 -8.53 20.03 26.13
C ARG A 251 -7.43 19.15 26.70
N ILE A 252 -6.40 18.83 25.92
CA ILE A 252 -5.30 17.99 26.39
C ILE A 252 -4.19 18.76 27.09
N ALA A 253 -4.20 20.10 27.07
CA ALA A 253 -3.16 20.93 27.69
C ALA A 253 -2.95 20.61 29.18
N SER A 254 -4.03 20.26 29.90
CA SER A 254 -3.99 19.85 31.32
C SER A 254 -3.89 18.36 31.58
N VAL A 255 -3.89 17.56 30.52
CA VAL A 255 -3.78 16.10 30.65
C VAL A 255 -2.34 15.70 31.00
N ARG A 256 -2.18 14.82 31.97
CA ARG A 256 -0.84 14.28 32.32
C ARG A 256 -0.25 13.50 31.17
N ALA A 257 1.05 13.70 30.89
CA ALA A 257 1.75 13.10 29.75
C ALA A 257 0.89 13.26 28.49
N ARG A 258 0.56 14.50 28.15
CA ARG A 258 -0.32 14.90 27.05
C ARG A 258 0.21 14.42 25.68
N GLU A 259 1.53 14.35 25.54
CA GLU A 259 2.23 13.79 24.38
C GLU A 259 1.87 12.32 24.14
N ALA A 260 1.61 11.56 25.20
CA ALA A 260 1.17 10.16 25.12
C ALA A 260 -0.37 9.99 25.00
N ALA A 261 -1.14 11.07 24.85
CA ALA A 261 -2.60 11.01 24.88
C ALA A 261 -3.15 10.22 23.69
N LEU A 262 -2.59 10.41 22.48
CA LEU A 262 -3.00 9.66 21.28
C LEU A 262 -2.69 8.16 21.42
N GLU A 263 -1.50 7.81 21.91
CA GLU A 263 -1.13 6.42 22.16
C GLU A 263 -2.09 5.75 23.17
N ARG A 264 -2.42 6.45 24.26
CA ARG A 264 -3.36 5.89 25.24
C ARG A 264 -4.74 5.65 24.64
N ALA A 265 -5.22 6.57 23.81
CA ALA A 265 -6.52 6.44 23.16
C ALA A 265 -6.54 5.28 22.16
N LEU A 266 -5.51 5.13 21.34
CA LEU A 266 -5.45 4.10 20.29
C LEU A 266 -5.07 2.70 20.81
N ARG A 267 -4.58 2.58 22.05
CA ARG A 267 -4.07 1.32 22.63
C ARG A 267 -5.05 0.16 22.56
N SER A 268 -6.35 0.41 22.69
CA SER A 268 -7.38 -0.64 22.68
C SER A 268 -7.65 -1.19 21.28
N VAL A 269 -7.27 -0.48 20.23
CA VAL A 269 -7.61 -0.83 18.83
C VAL A 269 -6.39 -1.08 17.94
N GLU A 270 -5.22 -0.49 18.25
CA GLU A 270 -4.05 -0.57 17.39
C GLU A 270 -3.62 -2.01 17.06
N GLY A 271 -3.77 -2.94 18.02
CA GLY A 271 -3.38 -4.35 17.87
C GLY A 271 -4.19 -5.14 16.83
N ASP A 272 -5.31 -4.61 16.36
CA ASP A 272 -6.15 -5.23 15.33
C ASP A 272 -5.64 -4.95 13.91
N TYR A 273 -4.63 -4.07 13.79
CA TYR A 273 -4.11 -3.59 12.52
C TYR A 273 -2.64 -3.97 12.32
N ASP A 274 -2.24 -4.05 11.08
CA ASP A 274 -0.85 -4.20 10.67
C ASP A 274 -0.16 -2.83 10.55
N VAL A 275 -0.95 -1.80 10.16
CA VAL A 275 -0.49 -0.41 10.01
C VAL A 275 -1.54 0.56 10.53
N VAL A 276 -1.10 1.59 11.28
CA VAL A 276 -1.90 2.77 11.64
C VAL A 276 -1.27 3.99 10.99
N LEU A 277 -2.04 4.72 10.17
CA LEU A 277 -1.63 5.96 9.51
C LEU A 277 -2.35 7.16 10.15
N ILE A 278 -1.58 8.15 10.59
CA ILE A 278 -2.12 9.38 11.19
C ILE A 278 -2.05 10.51 10.16
N ASP A 279 -3.20 11.04 9.72
CA ASP A 279 -3.28 12.26 8.91
C ASP A 279 -3.22 13.50 9.79
N CYS A 280 -2.06 14.14 9.86
CA CYS A 280 -1.82 15.25 10.78
C CYS A 280 -2.34 16.58 10.25
N PRO A 281 -2.82 17.47 11.15
CA PRO A 281 -3.14 18.85 10.80
C PRO A 281 -1.88 19.64 10.38
N PRO A 282 -2.04 20.75 9.65
CA PRO A 282 -0.93 21.63 9.27
C PRO A 282 -0.56 22.59 10.43
N SER A 283 -0.19 22.05 11.59
CA SER A 283 0.15 22.82 12.79
C SER A 283 1.29 22.17 13.55
N LEU A 284 2.01 22.95 14.33
CA LEU A 284 3.07 22.52 15.24
C LEU A 284 2.59 22.63 16.70
N GLY A 285 1.38 22.18 16.99
CA GLY A 285 0.78 22.22 18.33
C GLY A 285 0.93 20.91 19.10
N ILE A 286 0.29 20.83 20.26
CA ILE A 286 0.30 19.65 21.14
C ILE A 286 -0.26 18.41 20.40
N SER A 287 -1.18 18.59 19.47
CA SER A 287 -1.70 17.53 18.62
C SER A 287 -0.60 16.90 17.75
N MET A 288 0.31 17.72 17.18
CA MET A 288 1.45 17.19 16.43
C MET A 288 2.42 16.45 17.35
N ASP A 289 2.72 16.97 18.54
CA ASP A 289 3.56 16.30 19.52
C ASP A 289 2.98 14.93 19.89
N ALA A 290 1.67 14.83 20.09
CA ALA A 290 1.01 13.57 20.40
C ALA A 290 1.08 12.56 19.21
N ALA A 291 0.95 13.04 17.98
CA ALA A 291 1.11 12.20 16.79
C ALA A 291 2.55 11.70 16.62
N LEU A 292 3.55 12.57 16.77
CA LEU A 292 4.96 12.23 16.72
C LEU A 292 5.34 11.24 17.83
N TYR A 293 4.86 11.48 19.07
CA TYR A 293 5.06 10.55 20.17
C TYR A 293 4.48 9.17 19.88
N PHE A 294 3.29 9.11 19.28
CA PHE A 294 2.68 7.83 18.85
C PHE A 294 3.53 7.11 17.80
N GLY A 295 4.08 7.85 16.83
CA GLY A 295 4.92 7.31 15.76
C GLY A 295 6.36 6.97 16.14
N ARG A 296 6.81 7.25 17.39
CA ARG A 296 8.17 6.93 17.83
C ARG A 296 8.46 5.44 17.77
N ARG A 297 9.71 5.08 17.59
CA ARG A 297 10.16 3.70 17.75
C ARG A 297 9.97 3.26 19.19
N ARG A 298 9.32 2.11 19.39
CA ARG A 298 9.12 1.50 20.70
C ARG A 298 10.21 0.47 21.00
N ASP A 299 10.30 0.06 22.27
CA ASP A 299 11.25 -1.00 22.68
C ASP A 299 11.02 -2.28 21.85
N ASN A 300 12.10 -2.89 21.41
CA ASN A 300 12.13 -4.09 20.55
C ASN A 300 11.53 -3.93 19.15
N GLU A 301 11.37 -2.72 18.67
CA GLU A 301 10.96 -2.41 17.31
C GLU A 301 12.16 -2.14 16.42
N ASP A 302 12.16 -2.69 15.21
CA ASP A 302 13.20 -2.45 14.23
C ASP A 302 13.19 -0.99 13.74
N ALA A 303 14.37 -0.45 13.48
CA ALA A 303 14.50 0.89 12.91
C ALA A 303 13.79 0.98 11.54
N GLY A 304 13.08 2.08 11.31
CA GLY A 304 12.32 2.30 10.08
C GLY A 304 10.96 1.59 10.01
N ASN A 305 10.58 0.80 11.04
CA ASN A 305 9.25 0.20 11.07
C ASN A 305 8.15 1.23 11.31
N SER A 306 8.34 2.13 12.26
CA SER A 306 7.44 3.25 12.57
C SER A 306 8.17 4.58 12.48
N GLY A 307 7.46 5.70 12.24
CA GLY A 307 8.10 7.00 12.17
C GLY A 307 7.29 8.07 11.44
N ALA A 308 7.98 9.17 11.14
CA ALA A 308 7.45 10.30 10.40
C ALA A 308 7.66 10.15 8.89
N LEU A 309 6.59 10.25 8.12
CA LEU A 309 6.60 10.40 6.67
C LEU A 309 6.27 11.85 6.32
N ILE A 310 7.23 12.58 5.78
CA ILE A 310 7.09 14.02 5.56
C ILE A 310 6.67 14.27 4.13
N VAL A 311 5.54 14.94 3.93
CA VAL A 311 5.02 15.30 2.60
C VAL A 311 5.42 16.73 2.25
N VAL A 312 6.13 16.92 1.14
CA VAL A 312 6.60 18.22 0.65
C VAL A 312 6.14 18.47 -0.78
N GLN A 313 6.30 19.69 -1.26
CA GLN A 313 6.09 20.06 -2.66
C GLN A 313 7.41 20.49 -3.30
N ALA A 314 7.50 20.38 -4.62
CA ALA A 314 8.64 20.90 -5.39
C ALA A 314 8.53 22.43 -5.55
N GLU A 315 8.57 23.15 -4.45
CA GLU A 315 8.46 24.62 -4.34
C GLU A 315 9.35 25.12 -3.19
N ASP A 316 9.96 26.30 -3.36
CA ASP A 316 10.90 26.89 -2.38
C ASP A 316 10.27 27.09 -0.99
N SER A 317 8.99 27.49 -0.94
CA SER A 317 8.24 27.67 0.33
C SER A 317 8.04 26.39 1.14
N SER A 318 8.35 25.21 0.59
CA SER A 318 8.29 23.95 1.34
C SER A 318 9.54 23.73 2.21
N ALA A 319 10.68 24.35 1.88
CA ALA A 319 11.93 24.17 2.63
C ALA A 319 11.83 24.80 4.04
N ASP A 320 11.22 25.98 4.19
CA ASP A 320 11.05 26.63 5.48
C ASP A 320 10.15 25.79 6.42
N ALA A 321 9.02 25.28 5.89
CA ALA A 321 8.12 24.45 6.65
C ALA A 321 8.74 23.10 7.06
N TYR A 322 9.61 22.54 6.20
CA TYR A 322 10.38 21.35 6.50
C TYR A 322 11.38 21.61 7.63
N GLY A 323 12.15 22.72 7.57
CA GLY A 323 13.10 23.08 8.61
C GLY A 323 12.46 23.27 9.99
N LEU A 324 11.26 23.89 10.05
CA LEU A 324 10.53 24.04 11.31
C LEU A 324 10.04 22.70 11.87
N LEU A 325 9.53 21.80 11.00
CA LEU A 325 9.07 20.49 11.45
C LEU A 325 10.22 19.63 11.95
N THR A 326 11.35 19.58 11.23
CA THR A 326 12.52 18.82 11.66
C THR A 326 13.10 19.34 12.96
N SER A 327 13.15 20.67 13.15
CA SER A 327 13.54 21.27 14.43
C SER A 327 12.64 20.82 15.59
N GLN A 328 11.31 20.81 15.39
CA GLN A 328 10.39 20.32 16.43
C GLN A 328 10.62 18.82 16.74
N ILE A 329 10.85 17.99 15.72
CA ILE A 329 11.14 16.57 15.94
C ILE A 329 12.44 16.39 16.74
N GLU A 330 13.51 17.15 16.43
CA GLU A 330 14.75 17.09 17.16
C GLU A 330 14.61 17.61 18.61
N ASP A 331 13.82 18.68 18.83
CA ASP A 331 13.52 19.16 20.17
C ASP A 331 12.80 18.07 20.98
N MET A 332 11.79 17.39 20.39
CA MET A 332 11.11 16.29 21.05
C MET A 332 12.02 15.08 21.32
N ARG A 333 12.91 14.75 20.39
CA ARG A 333 13.91 13.69 20.60
C ARG A 333 14.77 14.00 21.82
N SER A 334 15.22 15.26 21.92
CA SER A 334 16.07 15.71 23.01
C SER A 334 15.33 15.77 24.35
N ASP A 335 14.15 16.40 24.37
CA ASP A 335 13.41 16.72 25.61
C ASP A 335 12.79 15.46 26.25
N LEU A 336 12.33 14.53 25.42
CA LEU A 336 11.64 13.31 25.85
C LEU A 336 12.49 12.05 25.72
N ALA A 337 13.76 12.19 25.28
CA ALA A 337 14.67 11.08 25.00
C ALA A 337 14.00 10.01 24.10
N LEU A 338 13.37 10.44 22.99
CA LEU A 338 12.64 9.55 22.09
C LEU A 338 13.47 9.13 20.88
N ASP A 339 13.31 7.88 20.48
CA ASP A 339 13.74 7.40 19.17
C ASP A 339 12.63 7.64 18.15
N MET A 340 12.82 8.61 17.25
CA MET A 340 11.91 8.90 16.15
C MET A 340 12.62 8.65 14.82
N ASP A 341 12.12 7.72 14.04
CA ASP A 341 12.65 7.45 12.71
C ASP A 341 11.96 8.33 11.65
N TYR A 342 12.73 8.74 10.67
CA TYR A 342 12.21 9.32 9.44
C TYR A 342 12.01 8.21 8.41
N LEU A 343 10.74 7.99 7.98
CA LEU A 343 10.44 7.01 6.94
C LEU A 343 10.74 7.54 5.53
N GLY A 344 10.97 8.85 5.42
CA GLY A 344 11.37 9.51 4.19
C GLY A 344 10.57 10.76 3.85
N LEU A 345 10.93 11.35 2.70
CA LEU A 345 10.24 12.48 2.10
C LEU A 345 9.39 12.01 0.92
N VAL A 346 8.16 12.51 0.83
CA VAL A 346 7.30 12.33 -0.35
C VAL A 346 7.12 13.68 -1.03
N VAL A 347 7.66 13.84 -2.25
CA VAL A 347 7.43 15.03 -3.06
C VAL A 347 6.11 14.87 -3.80
N ASN A 348 5.09 15.60 -3.35
CA ASN A 348 3.74 15.54 -3.90
C ASN A 348 3.43 16.76 -4.78
N HIS A 349 2.35 16.67 -5.56
CA HIS A 349 1.92 17.70 -6.53
C HIS A 349 3.02 18.10 -7.52
N TYR A 350 3.89 17.16 -7.88
CA TYR A 350 4.94 17.43 -8.85
C TYR A 350 4.37 17.59 -10.25
N ASP A 351 4.70 18.72 -10.89
CA ASP A 351 4.33 19.00 -12.28
C ASP A 351 5.54 19.50 -13.07
N ALA A 352 6.14 18.62 -13.88
CA ALA A 352 7.29 18.94 -14.72
C ALA A 352 7.02 20.08 -15.72
N ARG A 353 5.75 20.37 -16.06
CA ARG A 353 5.38 21.46 -16.98
C ARG A 353 5.64 22.84 -16.38
N ARG A 354 5.82 22.94 -15.06
CA ARG A 354 6.24 24.18 -14.37
C ARG A 354 7.71 24.52 -14.64
N GLY A 355 8.43 23.71 -15.44
CA GLY A 355 9.76 23.99 -15.94
C GLY A 355 10.85 23.92 -14.87
N PHE A 356 11.85 24.82 -15.01
CA PHE A 356 13.06 24.80 -14.20
C PHE A 356 12.81 24.87 -12.69
N ILE A 357 11.81 25.64 -12.23
CA ILE A 357 11.50 25.78 -10.80
C ILE A 357 11.14 24.42 -10.19
N ALA A 358 10.24 23.68 -10.83
CA ALA A 358 9.84 22.37 -10.31
C ALA A 358 10.98 21.34 -10.35
N THR A 359 11.79 21.33 -11.41
CA THR A 359 12.89 20.38 -11.56
C THR A 359 14.04 20.69 -10.61
N SER A 360 14.41 21.97 -10.42
CA SER A 360 15.46 22.37 -9.46
C SER A 360 15.03 22.13 -8.01
N SER A 361 13.78 22.42 -7.66
CA SER A 361 13.26 22.13 -6.32
C SER A 361 13.20 20.62 -6.06
N LEU A 362 12.80 19.80 -7.05
CA LEU A 362 12.86 18.35 -6.90
C LEU A 362 14.30 17.88 -6.68
N GLN A 363 15.26 18.38 -7.46
CA GLN A 363 16.67 18.03 -7.26
C GLN A 363 17.16 18.41 -5.86
N ALA A 364 16.79 19.60 -5.36
CA ALA A 364 17.15 20.03 -4.02
C ALA A 364 16.62 19.08 -2.94
N TRP A 365 15.40 18.53 -3.10
CA TRP A 365 14.87 17.50 -2.21
C TRP A 365 15.64 16.18 -2.33
N MET A 366 16.03 15.76 -3.53
CA MET A 366 16.82 14.54 -3.76
C MET A 366 18.24 14.63 -3.18
N ASP A 367 18.79 15.84 -3.04
CA ASP A 367 20.10 16.08 -2.46
C ASP A 367 20.10 15.89 -0.92
N ILE A 368 18.93 15.95 -0.27
CA ILE A 368 18.74 15.58 1.13
C ILE A 368 18.82 14.06 1.24
N LYS A 369 19.80 13.55 1.96
CA LYS A 369 20.04 12.10 2.09
C LYS A 369 19.38 11.49 3.33
N ASP A 370 19.12 12.29 4.35
CA ASP A 370 18.47 11.86 5.58
C ASP A 370 17.54 12.97 6.11
N PRO A 371 16.22 12.75 6.03
CA PRO A 371 15.50 11.65 5.36
C PRO A 371 15.55 11.74 3.82
N ARG A 372 15.78 10.62 3.16
CA ARG A 372 15.78 10.56 1.69
C ARG A 372 14.37 10.69 1.08
N VAL A 373 14.30 11.09 -0.17
CA VAL A 373 13.04 11.02 -0.93
C VAL A 373 12.72 9.55 -1.22
N VAL A 374 11.52 9.12 -0.85
CA VAL A 374 11.01 7.74 -1.05
C VAL A 374 9.93 7.66 -2.13
N GLY A 375 9.44 8.80 -2.61
CA GLY A 375 8.46 8.84 -3.69
C GLY A 375 8.18 10.24 -4.23
N VAL A 376 7.80 10.28 -5.51
CA VAL A 376 7.36 11.51 -6.19
C VAL A 376 5.99 11.25 -6.81
N VAL A 377 4.98 12.03 -6.40
CA VAL A 377 3.58 11.90 -6.83
C VAL A 377 3.17 13.13 -7.63
N GLY A 378 2.61 12.92 -8.81
CA GLY A 378 2.22 14.02 -9.71
C GLY A 378 0.95 14.75 -9.29
N ASP A 379 0.82 16.03 -9.70
CA ASP A 379 -0.46 16.77 -9.60
C ASP A 379 -1.36 16.40 -10.77
N LEU A 380 -2.29 15.48 -10.54
CA LEU A 380 -3.19 14.95 -11.56
C LEU A 380 -4.66 15.22 -11.20
N LYS A 381 -5.50 15.28 -12.23
CA LYS A 381 -6.92 15.59 -12.09
C LYS A 381 -7.70 14.48 -11.38
N GLU A 382 -7.27 13.22 -11.53
CA GLU A 382 -7.95 12.06 -11.00
C GLU A 382 -8.10 12.11 -9.48
N GLN A 383 -7.11 12.64 -8.76
CA GLN A 383 -7.21 12.87 -7.32
C GLN A 383 -8.33 13.85 -6.98
N LYS A 384 -8.43 14.95 -7.73
CA LYS A 384 -9.45 15.99 -7.50
C LYS A 384 -10.85 15.46 -7.84
N GLU A 385 -10.94 14.64 -8.90
CA GLU A 385 -12.17 13.97 -9.31
C GLU A 385 -12.62 12.93 -8.28
N ALA A 386 -11.70 12.11 -7.76
CA ALA A 386 -11.96 11.11 -6.71
C ALA A 386 -12.47 11.77 -5.41
N VAL A 387 -11.81 12.83 -4.96
CA VAL A 387 -12.25 13.64 -3.80
C VAL A 387 -13.67 14.19 -4.01
N ARG A 388 -13.96 14.75 -5.20
CA ARG A 388 -15.30 15.24 -5.52
C ARG A 388 -16.35 14.13 -5.57
N ALA A 389 -15.95 12.94 -6.03
CA ALA A 389 -16.80 11.76 -6.06
C ALA A 389 -16.95 11.10 -4.67
N LYS A 390 -16.22 11.56 -3.66
CA LYS A 390 -16.15 10.98 -2.32
C LYS A 390 -15.79 9.47 -2.38
N ARG A 391 -14.79 9.14 -3.19
CA ARG A 391 -14.32 7.77 -3.38
C ARG A 391 -12.80 7.68 -3.24
N PRO A 392 -12.28 6.57 -2.68
CA PRO A 392 -10.86 6.28 -2.68
C PRO A 392 -10.25 6.36 -4.08
N LEU A 393 -9.06 6.97 -4.22
CA LEU A 393 -8.43 7.17 -5.53
C LEU A 393 -8.16 5.85 -6.26
N LEU A 394 -7.63 4.85 -5.55
CA LEU A 394 -7.27 3.57 -6.13
C LEU A 394 -8.52 2.75 -6.55
N ALA A 395 -9.67 3.04 -5.96
CA ALA A 395 -10.96 2.48 -6.39
C ALA A 395 -11.57 3.28 -7.56
N TYR A 396 -11.42 4.62 -7.55
CA TYR A 396 -11.94 5.51 -8.58
C TYR A 396 -11.16 5.40 -9.90
N ALA A 397 -9.83 5.47 -9.83
CA ALA A 397 -8.94 5.47 -10.99
C ALA A 397 -7.72 4.55 -10.78
N PRO A 398 -7.92 3.22 -10.72
CA PRO A 398 -6.90 2.26 -10.28
C PRO A 398 -5.67 2.18 -11.19
N ARG A 399 -5.75 2.66 -12.42
CA ARG A 399 -4.67 2.62 -13.41
C ARG A 399 -4.13 4.01 -13.77
N CYS A 400 -4.52 5.08 -13.08
CA CYS A 400 -3.93 6.38 -13.29
C CYS A 400 -2.50 6.43 -12.75
N GLU A 401 -1.67 7.31 -13.30
CA GLU A 401 -0.26 7.45 -12.93
C GLU A 401 -0.07 7.71 -11.42
N GLN A 402 -1.01 8.41 -10.80
CA GLN A 402 -0.96 8.70 -9.37
C GLN A 402 -1.18 7.44 -8.53
N SER A 403 -2.18 6.62 -8.86
CA SER A 403 -2.43 5.33 -8.19
C SER A 403 -1.24 4.38 -8.33
N ILE A 404 -0.63 4.35 -9.52
CA ILE A 404 0.55 3.54 -9.82
C ILE A 404 1.75 3.98 -8.96
N ALA A 405 2.01 5.29 -8.88
CA ALA A 405 3.11 5.85 -8.09
C ALA A 405 2.90 5.65 -6.57
N ILE A 406 1.66 5.77 -6.09
CA ILE A 406 1.32 5.54 -4.67
C ILE A 406 1.55 4.07 -4.29
N ARG A 407 1.26 3.11 -5.16
CA ARG A 407 1.57 1.69 -4.90
C ARG A 407 3.07 1.43 -4.82
N ALA A 408 3.85 2.09 -5.67
CA ALA A 408 5.31 2.02 -5.58
C ALA A 408 5.81 2.60 -4.24
N LEU A 409 5.26 3.76 -3.82
CA LEU A 409 5.55 4.37 -2.53
C LEU A 409 5.18 3.44 -1.36
N ALA A 410 3.99 2.80 -1.39
CA ALA A 410 3.57 1.87 -0.35
C ALA A 410 4.52 0.68 -0.21
N ARG A 411 5.03 0.16 -1.33
CA ARG A 411 6.04 -0.92 -1.33
C ARG A 411 7.39 -0.44 -0.82
N GLU A 412 7.80 0.76 -1.18
CA GLU A 412 9.08 1.34 -0.72
C GLU A 412 9.11 1.49 0.79
N ILE A 413 8.07 2.05 1.39
CA ILE A 413 8.00 2.19 2.84
C ILE A 413 7.72 0.86 3.57
N SER A 414 7.38 -0.23 2.86
CA SER A 414 7.12 -1.56 3.45
C SER A 414 8.35 -2.47 3.44
N LYS A 415 9.47 -1.99 2.88
CA LYS A 415 10.76 -2.69 2.92
C LYS A 415 11.37 -2.60 4.32
#